data_6ca21c873cd7eb640aa760b8d36efb67
#
_entry.id   6ca21c873cd7eb640aa760b8d36efb67
#
_cell.length_a   1.000
_cell.length_b   1.000
_cell.length_c   1.000
_cell.angle_alpha   90.00
_cell.angle_beta   90.00
_cell.angle_gamma   90.00
#
_symmetry.space_group_name_H-M   'P 1'
#
loop_
_entity.id
_entity.type
_entity.pdbx_description
1 polymer ?
#
loop_
_entity_poly.entity_id
_entity_poly.type
_entity_poly.pdbx_seq_one_letter_code
_entity_poly.pdbx_strand_id
1 'polypeptide(L)'
;MFGYVTANWKELTKAQWDRYCSIYCGICRGIRTQSGQLARISLSYDMAFLAALLMSLYEPEERSGNGTCLIHPVSRRPWVDNDLIRYSADMNVALGYYNSLDDWQDDHRHSAKLLAQTLGTHLPDIENRYPRQCGAIRSCIAELSRLERETCGNPDEPAACFGQLMGELLVYREDLWAPVLRQMGNALGRFIIFWMRRWITKKI
;
A
#
# COMPACT_ATOMS: atom_id res chain seq x y z
N MET A 1 -7.28 1.36 6.87
CA MET A 1 -6.45 2.58 6.96
C MET A 1 -5.80 3.00 5.63
N PHE A 2 -5.77 2.15 4.63
CA PHE A 2 -5.26 2.42 3.28
C PHE A 2 -6.41 2.65 2.30
N GLY A 3 -6.16 3.30 1.14
CA GLY A 3 -7.18 3.60 0.13
C GLY A 3 -7.57 5.08 0.04
N TYR A 4 -6.76 5.96 0.65
CA TYR A 4 -7.05 7.39 0.70
C TYR A 4 -6.38 8.21 -0.40
N VAL A 5 -5.26 7.73 -0.94
CA VAL A 5 -4.53 8.44 -1.99
C VAL A 5 -5.02 7.97 -3.35
N THR A 6 -5.96 8.71 -3.93
CA THR A 6 -6.49 8.42 -5.27
C THR A 6 -6.16 9.53 -6.24
N ALA A 7 -5.91 9.20 -7.49
CA ALA A 7 -5.69 10.19 -8.54
C ALA A 7 -7.00 10.94 -8.84
N ASN A 8 -6.93 12.27 -8.88
CA ASN A 8 -8.05 13.09 -9.37
C ASN A 8 -8.10 13.05 -10.90
N TRP A 9 -8.74 12.01 -11.44
CA TRP A 9 -8.79 11.76 -12.89
C TRP A 9 -9.33 12.92 -13.72
N LYS A 10 -10.14 13.82 -13.12
CA LYS A 10 -10.73 14.98 -13.82
C LYS A 10 -9.70 16.06 -14.14
N GLU A 11 -8.61 16.11 -13.38
CA GLU A 11 -7.54 17.08 -13.55
C GLU A 11 -6.34 16.53 -14.33
N LEU A 12 -6.34 15.23 -14.63
CA LEU A 12 -5.28 14.58 -15.36
C LEU A 12 -5.51 14.67 -16.87
N THR A 13 -4.44 14.92 -17.62
CA THR A 13 -4.44 14.70 -19.06
C THR A 13 -4.63 13.22 -19.38
N LYS A 14 -5.05 12.91 -20.60
CA LYS A 14 -5.17 11.51 -21.04
C LYS A 14 -3.87 10.74 -20.87
N ALA A 15 -2.74 11.31 -21.22
CA ALA A 15 -1.43 10.66 -21.10
C ALA A 15 -1.07 10.36 -19.64
N GLN A 16 -1.34 11.29 -18.71
CA GLN A 16 -1.12 11.07 -17.28
C GLN A 16 -2.04 9.98 -16.72
N TRP A 17 -3.31 9.99 -17.15
CA TRP A 17 -4.25 8.94 -16.75
C TRP A 17 -3.85 7.56 -17.29
N ASP A 18 -3.45 7.47 -18.56
CA ASP A 18 -2.97 6.21 -19.17
C ASP A 18 -1.70 5.71 -18.45
N ARG A 19 -0.81 6.61 -18.05
CA ARG A 19 0.37 6.29 -17.23
C ARG A 19 -0.03 5.74 -15.86
N TYR A 20 -0.92 6.42 -15.16
CA TYR A 20 -1.43 5.96 -13.86
C TYR A 20 -2.09 4.58 -13.97
N CYS A 21 -2.94 4.36 -14.97
CA CYS A 21 -3.56 3.08 -15.23
C CYS A 21 -2.53 1.97 -15.52
N SER A 22 -1.45 2.29 -16.24
CA SER A 22 -0.40 1.31 -16.55
C SER A 22 0.37 0.87 -15.30
N ILE A 23 0.62 1.79 -14.35
CA ILE A 23 1.23 1.51 -13.06
C ILE A 23 0.29 0.64 -12.22
N TYR A 24 -0.98 1.04 -12.07
CA TYR A 24 -1.98 0.29 -11.33
C TYR A 24 -2.17 -1.14 -11.86
N CYS A 25 -2.27 -1.29 -13.18
CA CYS A 25 -2.35 -2.60 -13.82
C CYS A 25 -1.05 -3.40 -13.66
N GLY A 26 0.09 -2.74 -13.64
CA GLY A 26 1.39 -3.36 -13.35
C GLY A 26 1.42 -3.99 -11.97
N ILE A 27 1.03 -3.23 -10.93
CA ILE A 27 0.94 -3.73 -9.55
C ILE A 27 -0.05 -4.89 -9.45
N CYS A 28 -1.23 -4.77 -10.06
CA CYS A 28 -2.24 -5.81 -10.11
C CYS A 28 -1.70 -7.13 -10.72
N ARG A 29 -0.87 -7.03 -11.76
CA ARG A 29 -0.19 -8.19 -12.38
C ARG A 29 0.93 -8.71 -11.49
N GLY A 30 1.70 -7.83 -10.86
CA GLY A 30 2.73 -8.18 -9.87
C GLY A 30 2.15 -9.02 -8.74
N ILE A 31 1.06 -8.56 -8.10
CA ILE A 31 0.34 -9.31 -7.07
C ILE A 31 -0.08 -10.68 -7.59
N ARG A 32 -0.67 -10.75 -8.79
CA ARG A 32 -1.08 -12.04 -9.38
C ARG A 32 0.09 -13.00 -9.55
N THR A 33 1.20 -12.50 -10.05
CA THR A 33 2.37 -13.32 -10.37
C THR A 33 3.08 -13.81 -9.11
N GLN A 34 3.16 -12.97 -8.09
CA GLN A 34 3.89 -13.24 -6.85
C GLN A 34 3.03 -13.92 -5.77
N SER A 35 1.74 -13.59 -5.71
CA SER A 35 0.84 -13.99 -4.62
C SER A 35 -0.49 -14.58 -5.08
N GLY A 36 -0.62 -14.87 -6.37
CA GLY A 36 -1.80 -15.54 -6.92
C GLY A 36 -2.99 -14.64 -7.23
N GLN A 37 -4.01 -15.25 -7.84
CA GLN A 37 -5.15 -14.51 -8.38
C GLN A 37 -6.04 -13.87 -7.29
N LEU A 38 -6.25 -14.56 -6.17
CA LEU A 38 -7.11 -14.08 -5.10
C LEU A 38 -6.49 -12.90 -4.33
N ALA A 39 -5.16 -12.85 -4.21
CA ALA A 39 -4.46 -11.76 -3.55
C ALA A 39 -4.74 -10.38 -4.19
N ARG A 40 -5.16 -10.33 -5.46
CA ARG A 40 -5.52 -9.08 -6.16
C ARG A 40 -6.69 -8.32 -5.53
N ILE A 41 -7.50 -8.96 -4.71
CA ILE A 41 -8.59 -8.31 -3.98
C ILE A 41 -8.05 -7.27 -2.98
N SER A 42 -6.80 -7.45 -2.51
CA SER A 42 -6.16 -6.51 -1.59
C SER A 42 -5.63 -5.24 -2.27
N LEU A 43 -5.63 -5.16 -3.61
CA LEU A 43 -5.04 -4.04 -4.35
C LEU A 43 -5.62 -2.69 -3.94
N SER A 44 -4.76 -1.78 -3.50
CA SER A 44 -5.11 -0.42 -3.11
C SER A 44 -4.54 0.63 -4.07
N TYR A 45 -5.17 1.80 -4.12
CA TYR A 45 -4.70 2.93 -4.92
C TYR A 45 -3.42 3.57 -4.35
N ASP A 46 -3.20 3.46 -3.04
CA ASP A 46 -2.01 4.01 -2.38
C ASP A 46 -0.72 3.40 -2.93
N MET A 47 -0.78 2.12 -3.34
CA MET A 47 0.38 1.45 -3.94
C MET A 47 0.70 1.97 -5.34
N ALA A 48 -0.30 2.46 -6.07
CA ALA A 48 -0.04 3.15 -7.34
C ALA A 48 0.67 4.50 -7.13
N PHE A 49 0.32 5.22 -6.05
CA PHE A 49 1.05 6.42 -5.64
C PHE A 49 2.48 6.10 -5.23
N LEU A 50 2.69 5.08 -4.37
CA LEU A 50 4.02 4.63 -3.95
C LEU A 50 4.89 4.30 -5.16
N ALA A 51 4.38 3.47 -6.08
CA ALA A 51 5.11 3.09 -7.29
C ALA A 51 5.42 4.30 -8.17
N ALA A 52 4.45 5.18 -8.42
CA ALA A 52 4.64 6.36 -9.25
C ALA A 52 5.71 7.30 -8.67
N LEU A 53 5.68 7.54 -7.36
CA LEU A 53 6.68 8.34 -6.65
C LEU A 53 8.08 7.75 -6.80
N LEU A 54 8.24 6.47 -6.46
CA LEU A 54 9.55 5.81 -6.52
C LEU A 54 10.07 5.73 -7.96
N MET A 55 9.21 5.43 -8.93
CA MET A 55 9.59 5.38 -10.34
C MET A 55 10.03 6.75 -10.87
N SER A 56 9.46 7.84 -10.37
CA SER A 56 9.88 9.20 -10.76
C SER A 56 11.25 9.60 -10.18
N LEU A 57 11.68 8.97 -9.08
CA LEU A 57 12.97 9.26 -8.44
C LEU A 57 14.08 8.35 -8.95
N TYR A 58 13.78 7.06 -9.13
CA TYR A 58 14.77 6.05 -9.49
C TYR A 58 14.89 5.77 -10.98
N GLU A 59 13.91 6.21 -11.77
CA GLU A 59 13.86 6.06 -13.24
C GLU A 59 14.29 4.67 -13.73
N PRO A 60 13.67 3.58 -13.20
CA PRO A 60 14.10 2.23 -13.53
C PRO A 60 13.79 1.89 -14.99
N GLU A 61 14.56 0.96 -15.56
CA GLU A 61 14.20 0.36 -16.83
C GLU A 61 12.83 -0.33 -16.73
N GLU A 62 11.95 -0.07 -17.71
CA GLU A 62 10.58 -0.56 -17.69
C GLU A 62 10.32 -1.57 -18.80
N ARG A 63 9.67 -2.64 -18.45
CA ARG A 63 8.98 -3.50 -19.43
C ARG A 63 7.53 -3.06 -19.48
N SER A 64 7.00 -2.89 -20.69
CA SER A 64 5.62 -2.47 -20.88
C SER A 64 4.89 -3.41 -21.84
N GLY A 65 3.57 -3.41 -21.75
CA GLY A 65 2.73 -4.18 -22.65
C GLY A 65 1.25 -3.88 -22.49
N ASN A 66 0.44 -4.57 -23.27
CA ASN A 66 -1.01 -4.50 -23.22
C ASN A 66 -1.61 -5.89 -23.05
N GLY A 67 -2.62 -6.04 -22.22
CA GLY A 67 -3.26 -7.32 -21.99
C GLY A 67 -4.65 -7.21 -21.40
N THR A 68 -5.42 -8.29 -21.53
CA THR A 68 -6.69 -8.47 -20.85
C THR A 68 -6.49 -9.09 -19.47
N CYS A 69 -7.46 -8.92 -18.59
CA CYS A 69 -7.47 -9.59 -17.29
C CYS A 69 -8.91 -9.99 -16.91
N LEU A 70 -9.08 -10.77 -15.83
CA LEU A 70 -10.41 -11.24 -15.41
C LEU A 70 -11.37 -10.08 -15.06
N ILE A 71 -10.84 -8.96 -14.56
CA ILE A 71 -11.68 -7.78 -14.24
C ILE A 71 -12.02 -6.98 -15.52
N HIS A 72 -11.13 -7.02 -16.53
CA HIS A 72 -11.31 -6.34 -17.81
C HIS A 72 -11.14 -7.35 -18.97
N PRO A 73 -12.08 -8.30 -19.16
CA PRO A 73 -11.90 -9.37 -20.12
C PRO A 73 -11.98 -8.88 -21.57
N VAL A 74 -12.72 -7.80 -21.83
CA VAL A 74 -12.97 -7.28 -23.17
C VAL A 74 -11.98 -6.18 -23.57
N SER A 75 -11.49 -5.40 -22.60
CA SER A 75 -10.60 -4.25 -22.87
C SER A 75 -9.16 -4.58 -22.55
N ARG A 76 -8.26 -4.40 -23.52
CA ARG A 76 -6.82 -4.47 -23.29
C ARG A 76 -6.38 -3.25 -22.48
N ARG A 77 -5.66 -3.49 -21.38
CA ARG A 77 -5.15 -2.44 -20.50
C ARG A 77 -3.63 -2.38 -20.61
N PRO A 78 -3.04 -1.17 -20.66
CA PRO A 78 -1.60 -1.01 -20.59
C PRO A 78 -1.11 -1.42 -19.20
N TRP A 79 0.11 -1.96 -19.15
CA TRP A 79 0.80 -2.26 -17.89
C TRP A 79 2.29 -1.99 -18.04
N VAL A 80 2.93 -1.70 -16.91
CA VAL A 80 4.39 -1.59 -16.78
C VAL A 80 4.86 -2.58 -15.71
N ASP A 81 6.10 -3.06 -15.84
CA ASP A 81 6.76 -3.94 -14.89
C ASP A 81 8.21 -3.52 -14.69
N ASN A 82 8.62 -3.40 -13.44
CA ASN A 82 9.97 -3.16 -12.98
C ASN A 82 10.07 -3.53 -11.50
N ASP A 83 11.24 -3.38 -10.89
CA ASP A 83 11.46 -3.76 -9.49
C ASP A 83 10.61 -2.93 -8.51
N LEU A 84 10.31 -1.66 -8.82
CA LEU A 84 9.49 -0.80 -7.97
C LEU A 84 8.01 -1.15 -8.04
N ILE A 85 7.53 -1.61 -9.20
CA ILE A 85 6.19 -2.19 -9.34
C ILE A 85 6.06 -3.47 -8.51
N ARG A 86 7.07 -4.34 -8.55
CA ARG A 86 7.10 -5.59 -7.76
C ARG A 86 7.19 -5.30 -6.28
N TYR A 87 8.03 -4.34 -5.87
CA TYR A 87 8.09 -3.85 -4.49
C TYR A 87 6.72 -3.36 -4.00
N SER A 88 6.06 -2.50 -4.79
CA SER A 88 4.73 -1.98 -4.43
C SER A 88 3.66 -3.08 -4.36
N ALA A 89 3.77 -4.11 -5.21
CA ALA A 89 2.90 -5.29 -5.15
C ALA A 89 3.12 -6.09 -3.86
N ASP A 90 4.38 -6.30 -3.45
CA ASP A 90 4.72 -7.00 -2.21
C ASP A 90 4.27 -6.22 -0.98
N MET A 91 4.48 -4.89 -0.96
CA MET A 91 4.01 -4.04 0.14
C MET A 91 2.48 -4.05 0.24
N ASN A 92 1.78 -4.07 -0.90
CA ASN A 92 0.32 -4.21 -0.91
C ASN A 92 -0.14 -5.52 -0.25
N VAL A 93 0.51 -6.63 -0.56
CA VAL A 93 0.18 -7.95 0.01
C VAL A 93 0.49 -7.97 1.51
N ALA A 94 1.65 -7.47 1.93
CA ALA A 94 2.02 -7.41 3.34
C ALA A 94 1.04 -6.55 4.16
N LEU A 95 0.73 -5.35 3.70
CA LEU A 95 -0.25 -4.47 4.34
C LEU A 95 -1.64 -5.10 4.39
N GLY A 96 -2.08 -5.70 3.28
CA GLY A 96 -3.36 -6.39 3.20
C GLY A 96 -3.45 -7.58 4.17
N TYR A 97 -2.37 -8.33 4.33
CA TYR A 97 -2.30 -9.42 5.29
C TYR A 97 -2.47 -8.95 6.73
N TYR A 98 -1.59 -8.03 7.17
CA TYR A 98 -1.60 -7.58 8.56
C TYR A 98 -2.90 -6.85 8.92
N ASN A 99 -3.45 -6.04 8.00
CA ASN A 99 -4.75 -5.40 8.21
C ASN A 99 -5.89 -6.42 8.30
N SER A 100 -5.89 -7.46 7.45
CA SER A 100 -6.91 -8.50 7.51
C SER A 100 -6.79 -9.37 8.77
N LEU A 101 -5.58 -9.54 9.29
CA LEU A 101 -5.34 -10.26 10.54
C LEU A 101 -5.89 -9.47 11.74
N ASP A 102 -5.66 -8.16 11.76
CA ASP A 102 -6.19 -7.22 12.75
C ASP A 102 -7.73 -7.20 12.74
N ASP A 103 -8.35 -7.01 11.57
CA ASP A 103 -9.81 -7.10 11.39
C ASP A 103 -10.41 -8.43 11.86
N TRP A 104 -9.65 -9.53 11.72
CA TRP A 104 -10.09 -10.83 12.22
C TRP A 104 -9.99 -10.91 13.75
N GLN A 105 -8.94 -10.38 14.33
CA GLN A 105 -8.73 -10.41 15.79
C GLN A 105 -9.74 -9.53 16.53
N ASP A 106 -10.07 -8.37 15.97
CA ASP A 106 -10.96 -7.40 16.59
C ASP A 106 -12.45 -7.71 16.35
N ASP A 107 -12.84 -7.94 15.11
CA ASP A 107 -14.24 -8.07 14.68
C ASP A 107 -14.68 -9.51 14.38
N HIS A 108 -13.77 -10.49 14.41
CA HIS A 108 -14.02 -11.89 14.01
C HIS A 108 -14.64 -12.06 12.62
N ARG A 109 -14.33 -11.16 11.68
CA ARG A 109 -14.86 -11.17 10.31
C ARG A 109 -14.28 -12.34 9.52
N HIS A 110 -15.11 -13.33 9.19
CA HIS A 110 -14.69 -14.53 8.44
C HIS A 110 -14.07 -14.21 7.08
N SER A 111 -14.53 -13.16 6.40
CA SER A 111 -13.93 -12.69 5.14
C SER A 111 -12.49 -12.19 5.33
N ALA A 112 -12.20 -11.50 6.43
CA ALA A 112 -10.86 -11.05 6.78
C ALA A 112 -9.94 -12.24 7.08
N LYS A 113 -10.44 -13.26 7.80
CA LYS A 113 -9.70 -14.50 8.05
C LYS A 113 -9.30 -15.20 6.74
N LEU A 114 -10.25 -15.35 5.80
CA LEU A 114 -9.98 -15.99 4.52
C LEU A 114 -8.96 -15.20 3.70
N LEU A 115 -9.06 -13.88 3.70
CA LEU A 115 -8.11 -13.01 3.02
C LEU A 115 -6.72 -13.12 3.66
N ALA A 116 -6.62 -13.05 4.99
CA ALA A 116 -5.36 -13.24 5.72
C ALA A 116 -4.73 -14.60 5.41
N GLN A 117 -5.50 -15.68 5.39
CA GLN A 117 -4.99 -17.01 5.02
C GLN A 117 -4.45 -17.04 3.58
N THR A 118 -5.16 -16.40 2.65
CA THR A 118 -4.73 -16.34 1.24
C THR A 118 -3.41 -15.56 1.08
N LEU A 119 -3.31 -14.40 1.72
CA LEU A 119 -2.13 -13.52 1.64
C LEU A 119 -0.96 -14.09 2.45
N GLY A 120 -1.23 -14.74 3.58
CA GLY A 120 -0.23 -15.31 4.50
C GLY A 120 0.63 -16.40 3.88
N THR A 121 0.14 -17.10 2.85
CA THR A 121 0.93 -18.13 2.14
C THR A 121 2.21 -17.57 1.52
N HIS A 122 2.20 -16.30 1.09
CA HIS A 122 3.31 -15.65 0.40
C HIS A 122 4.07 -14.66 1.28
N LEU A 123 3.59 -14.41 2.50
CA LEU A 123 4.19 -13.46 3.42
C LEU A 123 5.64 -13.78 3.81
N PRO A 124 6.04 -15.04 4.08
CA PRO A 124 7.42 -15.34 4.46
C PRO A 124 8.45 -14.92 3.40
N ASP A 125 8.12 -15.08 2.12
CA ASP A 125 9.00 -14.66 1.03
C ASP A 125 9.11 -13.14 0.95
N ILE A 126 8.03 -12.41 1.23
CA ILE A 126 8.02 -10.95 1.28
C ILE A 126 8.81 -10.45 2.49
N GLU A 127 8.62 -11.05 3.67
CA GLU A 127 9.37 -10.71 4.88
C GLU A 127 10.88 -10.95 4.71
N ASN A 128 11.28 -12.02 4.04
CA ASN A 128 12.68 -12.30 3.73
C ASN A 128 13.30 -11.25 2.79
N ARG A 129 12.53 -10.75 1.82
CA ARG A 129 12.99 -9.71 0.89
C ARG A 129 13.00 -8.31 1.49
N TYR A 130 12.02 -8.00 2.35
CA TYR A 130 11.77 -6.68 2.90
C TYR A 130 11.56 -6.70 4.43
N PRO A 131 12.52 -7.19 5.20
CA PRO A 131 12.36 -7.39 6.65
C PRO A 131 12.12 -6.09 7.40
N ARG A 132 12.72 -4.99 6.96
CA ARG A 132 12.58 -3.66 7.56
C ARG A 132 11.15 -3.14 7.40
N GLN A 133 10.62 -3.16 6.19
CA GLN A 133 9.28 -2.67 5.89
C GLN A 133 8.20 -3.54 6.55
N CYS A 134 8.33 -4.85 6.45
CA CYS A 134 7.39 -5.78 7.10
C CYS A 134 7.42 -5.65 8.63
N GLY A 135 8.60 -5.44 9.21
CA GLY A 135 8.76 -5.14 10.63
C GLY A 135 8.03 -3.85 11.03
N ALA A 136 8.16 -2.79 10.23
CA ALA A 136 7.46 -1.52 10.46
C ALA A 136 5.94 -1.66 10.35
N ILE A 137 5.44 -2.41 9.37
CA ILE A 137 4.00 -2.70 9.21
C ILE A 137 3.46 -3.40 10.46
N ARG A 138 4.10 -4.49 10.87
CA ARG A 138 3.69 -5.28 12.03
C ARG A 138 3.69 -4.47 13.32
N SER A 139 4.76 -3.70 13.55
CA SER A 139 4.89 -2.86 14.74
C SER A 139 3.83 -1.75 14.79
N CYS A 140 3.57 -1.11 13.66
CA CYS A 140 2.58 -0.03 13.60
C CYS A 140 1.15 -0.57 13.83
N ILE A 141 0.76 -1.69 13.21
CA ILE A 141 -0.58 -2.26 13.39
C ILE A 141 -0.77 -2.68 14.86
N ALA A 142 0.20 -3.35 15.45
CA ALA A 142 0.14 -3.75 16.86
C ALA A 142 0.01 -2.53 17.80
N GLU A 143 0.72 -1.45 17.53
CA GLU A 143 0.67 -0.24 18.32
C GLU A 143 -0.67 0.50 18.15
N LEU A 144 -1.20 0.59 16.93
CA LEU A 144 -2.51 1.19 16.68
C LEU A 144 -3.62 0.42 17.39
N SER A 145 -3.62 -0.93 17.31
CA SER A 145 -4.58 -1.77 18.04
C SER A 145 -4.46 -1.60 19.56
N ARG A 146 -3.25 -1.38 20.10
CA ARG A 146 -3.04 -1.05 21.51
C ARG A 146 -3.67 0.29 21.88
N LEU A 147 -3.40 1.34 21.10
CA LEU A 147 -3.92 2.69 21.32
C LEU A 147 -5.44 2.76 21.22
N GLU A 148 -6.04 1.98 20.33
CA GLU A 148 -7.51 1.86 20.21
C GLU A 148 -8.12 1.23 21.47
N ARG A 149 -7.55 0.16 21.99
CA ARG A 149 -8.03 -0.47 23.25
C ARG A 149 -7.88 0.42 24.47
N GLU A 150 -6.83 1.21 24.53
CA GLU A 150 -6.59 2.14 25.63
C GLU A 150 -7.44 3.42 25.56
N THR A 151 -8.28 3.55 24.53
CA THR A 151 -9.13 4.73 24.28
C THR A 151 -8.31 6.03 24.33
N CYS A 152 -7.10 5.99 23.77
CA CYS A 152 -6.19 7.12 23.78
C CYS A 152 -6.81 8.33 23.05
N GLY A 153 -7.14 9.39 23.80
CA GLY A 153 -7.72 10.62 23.24
C GLY A 153 -6.72 11.45 22.43
N ASN A 154 -5.42 11.19 22.61
CA ASN A 154 -4.35 11.93 21.94
C ASN A 154 -4.15 11.46 20.49
N PRO A 155 -4.34 12.33 19.48
CA PRO A 155 -4.12 11.96 18.06
C PRO A 155 -2.65 11.88 17.66
N ASP A 156 -1.75 12.41 18.47
CA ASP A 156 -0.33 12.52 18.10
C ASP A 156 0.36 11.16 18.07
N GLU A 157 -0.03 10.23 18.95
CA GLU A 157 0.56 8.89 19.01
C GLU A 157 0.21 8.05 17.78
N PRO A 158 -1.08 7.88 17.38
CA PRO A 158 -1.42 7.19 16.13
C PRO A 158 -0.79 7.86 14.91
N ALA A 159 -0.74 9.21 14.89
CA ALA A 159 -0.13 9.95 13.79
C ALA A 159 1.38 9.71 13.71
N ALA A 160 2.07 9.66 14.84
CA ALA A 160 3.51 9.36 14.88
C ALA A 160 3.78 7.94 14.41
N CYS A 161 3.01 6.96 14.91
CA CYS A 161 3.13 5.56 14.52
C CYS A 161 2.93 5.37 13.00
N PHE A 162 1.83 5.88 12.47
CA PHE A 162 1.54 5.77 11.04
C PHE A 162 2.52 6.57 10.17
N GLY A 163 3.02 7.71 10.67
CA GLY A 163 4.08 8.46 10.04
C GLY A 163 5.37 7.65 9.91
N GLN A 164 5.79 6.95 10.97
CA GLN A 164 6.96 6.07 10.92
C GLN A 164 6.77 4.94 9.90
N LEU A 165 5.62 4.28 9.89
CA LEU A 165 5.30 3.26 8.89
C LEU A 165 5.42 3.80 7.46
N MET A 166 4.79 4.94 7.17
CA MET A 166 4.85 5.55 5.84
C MET A 166 6.29 5.94 5.45
N GLY A 167 7.09 6.41 6.42
CA GLY A 167 8.51 6.66 6.23
C GLY A 167 9.27 5.41 5.76
N GLU A 168 9.05 4.29 6.42
CA GLU A 168 9.71 3.03 6.07
C GLU A 168 9.23 2.43 4.73
N LEU A 169 7.95 2.61 4.39
CA LEU A 169 7.40 2.16 3.11
C LEU A 169 7.90 2.97 1.92
N LEU A 170 8.12 4.29 2.08
CA LEU A 170 8.66 5.12 1.01
C LEU A 170 10.13 4.83 0.74
N VAL A 171 10.88 4.32 1.71
CA VAL A 171 12.28 3.93 1.54
C VAL A 171 12.37 2.52 0.97
N TYR A 172 12.47 2.43 -0.37
CA TYR A 172 12.68 1.16 -1.06
C TYR A 172 14.00 0.50 -0.65
N ARG A 173 15.08 1.27 -0.62
CA ARG A 173 16.42 0.84 -0.22
C ARG A 173 17.16 1.96 0.54
N GLU A 174 18.15 1.59 1.35
CA GLU A 174 18.98 2.56 2.06
C GLU A 174 20.03 3.14 1.11
N ASP A 175 19.73 4.34 0.60
CA ASP A 175 20.59 5.09 -0.31
C ASP A 175 20.51 6.60 -0.02
N LEU A 176 21.01 7.43 -0.93
CA LEU A 176 21.01 8.90 -0.78
C LEU A 176 19.59 9.50 -0.63
N TRP A 177 18.56 8.82 -1.14
CA TRP A 177 17.16 9.25 -1.05
C TRP A 177 16.49 8.87 0.26
N ALA A 178 17.04 7.87 0.97
CA ALA A 178 16.38 7.31 2.16
C ALA A 178 16.04 8.35 3.24
N PRO A 179 16.93 9.31 3.62
CA PRO A 179 16.58 10.31 4.64
C PRO A 179 15.40 11.19 4.23
N VAL A 180 15.38 11.64 2.97
CA VAL A 180 14.31 12.53 2.45
C VAL A 180 13.00 11.78 2.30
N LEU A 181 13.03 10.57 1.75
CA LEU A 181 11.85 9.72 1.58
C LEU A 181 11.24 9.35 2.95
N ARG A 182 12.09 9.03 3.94
CA ARG A 182 11.62 8.73 5.30
C ARG A 182 10.94 9.94 5.94
N GLN A 183 11.53 11.13 5.80
CA GLN A 183 10.95 12.37 6.31
C GLN A 183 9.63 12.71 5.60
N MET A 184 9.59 12.59 4.28
CA MET A 184 8.39 12.81 3.47
C MET A 184 7.27 11.84 3.84
N GLY A 185 7.58 10.54 3.97
CA GLY A 185 6.62 9.52 4.38
C GLY A 185 6.08 9.76 5.77
N ASN A 186 6.95 10.15 6.72
CA ASN A 186 6.53 10.50 8.07
C ASN A 186 5.54 11.69 8.07
N ALA A 187 5.85 12.75 7.36
CA ALA A 187 4.96 13.91 7.24
C ALA A 187 3.61 13.54 6.60
N LEU A 188 3.64 12.76 5.50
CA LEU A 188 2.45 12.29 4.81
C LEU A 188 1.57 11.41 5.70
N GLY A 189 2.15 10.45 6.40
CA GLY A 189 1.41 9.54 7.29
C GLY A 189 0.74 10.30 8.45
N ARG A 190 1.45 11.23 9.08
CA ARG A 190 0.88 12.10 10.12
C ARG A 190 -0.27 12.94 9.57
N PHE A 191 -0.10 13.55 8.40
CA PHE A 191 -1.16 14.32 7.74
C PHE A 191 -2.42 13.48 7.49
N ILE A 192 -2.28 12.25 7.00
CA ILE A 192 -3.41 11.35 6.74
C ILE A 192 -4.22 11.09 8.01
N ILE A 193 -3.57 10.78 9.13
CA ILE A 193 -4.26 10.52 10.41
C ILE A 193 -5.02 11.75 10.89
N PHE A 194 -4.41 12.94 10.87
CA PHE A 194 -5.09 14.18 11.27
C PHE A 194 -6.26 14.52 10.34
N TRP A 195 -6.10 14.32 9.04
CA TRP A 195 -7.17 14.54 8.07
C TRP A 195 -8.35 13.60 8.31
N MET A 196 -8.11 12.30 8.53
CA MET A 196 -9.16 11.31 8.80
C MET A 196 -9.96 11.68 10.05
N ARG A 197 -9.29 12.05 11.13
CA ARG A 197 -9.96 12.41 12.39
C ARG A 197 -10.88 13.62 12.23
N ARG A 198 -10.48 14.62 11.47
CA ARG A 198 -11.30 15.79 11.17
C ARG A 198 -12.59 15.44 10.42
N TRP A 199 -12.58 14.36 9.62
CA TRP A 199 -13.76 13.88 8.92
C TRP A 199 -14.73 13.11 9.82
N ILE A 200 -14.21 12.31 10.73
CA ILE A 200 -15.02 11.53 11.69
C ILE A 200 -15.73 12.47 12.66
N THR A 201 -15.05 13.48 13.23
CA THR A 201 -15.64 14.45 14.15
C THR A 201 -16.66 15.39 13.50
N LYS A 202 -16.71 15.52 12.18
CA LYS A 202 -17.73 16.32 11.48
C LYS A 202 -19.01 15.55 11.15
N LYS A 203 -19.03 14.22 11.33
CA LYS A 203 -20.19 13.36 11.04
C LYS A 203 -21.00 12.96 12.28
N ILE A 204 -20.59 13.40 13.47
CA ILE A 204 -21.31 13.32 14.75
C ILE A 204 -21.86 14.71 15.06
#